data_0a6cf48aa9075ec452590ce8f167571f
#
_entry.id   0a6cf48aa9075ec452590ce8f167571f
#
_cell.length_a   1.000
_cell.length_b   1.000
_cell.length_c   1.000
_cell.angle_alpha   90.00
_cell.angle_beta   90.00
_cell.angle_gamma   90.00
#
_symmetry.space_group_name_H-M   'P 1'
#
loop_
_entity.id
_entity.type
_entity.pdbx_description
1 polymer ?
#
loop_
_entity_poly.entity_id
_entity_poly.type
_entity_poly.pdbx_seq_one_letter_code
_entity_poly.pdbx_strand_id
1 'polypeptide(L)'
;SGKSLSMVMLAKYILMELKDCHPRVVIVTDRKELDAQIAATFAHTRLTPARATSGRHLVELVNSARADVITSIINKFNTVERQEVKNPSRDIFVLVDESHRSNYGLMATRMRSVFPNACYIGFTGTPLMKSEKNTMARFGRLIHKYTIRDGVEDGAIVPLIYEGRFVEQKVDEENID
;
A
#
# COMPACT_ATOMS: atom_id res chain seq x y z
N SER A 1 10.25 -9.91 0.12
CA SER A 1 10.54 -8.50 0.40
C SER A 1 9.70 -8.03 1.60
N GLY A 2 10.14 -7.94 2.80
CA GLY A 2 9.47 -7.65 4.08
C GLY A 2 8.37 -6.56 4.17
N LYS A 3 7.89 -5.98 3.07
CA LYS A 3 6.87 -4.92 3.03
C LYS A 3 5.61 -5.25 3.85
N SER A 4 5.02 -6.42 3.62
CA SER A 4 3.78 -6.81 4.32
C SER A 4 4.01 -6.91 5.84
N LEU A 5 5.16 -7.44 6.25
CA LEU A 5 5.54 -7.49 7.65
C LEU A 5 5.72 -6.08 8.22
N SER A 6 6.42 -5.20 7.50
CA SER A 6 6.61 -3.80 7.92
C SER A 6 5.29 -3.06 8.06
N MET A 7 4.33 -3.29 7.15
CA MET A 7 2.98 -2.72 7.25
C MET A 7 2.24 -3.19 8.50
N VAL A 8 2.31 -4.50 8.81
CA VAL A 8 1.68 -5.08 10.00
C VAL A 8 2.33 -4.55 11.28
N MET A 9 3.66 -4.45 11.30
CA MET A 9 4.40 -3.89 12.45
C MET A 9 4.07 -2.42 12.67
N LEU A 10 4.01 -1.63 11.60
CA LEU A 10 3.63 -0.22 11.67
C LEU A 10 2.18 -0.05 12.13
N ALA A 11 1.24 -0.85 11.62
CA ALA A 11 -0.14 -0.84 12.08
C ALA A 11 -0.24 -1.11 13.58
N LYS A 12 0.47 -2.15 14.05
CA LYS A 12 0.53 -2.47 15.48
C LYS A 12 1.13 -1.33 16.29
N TYR A 13 2.22 -0.74 15.84
CA TYR A 13 2.86 0.41 16.49
C TYR A 13 1.90 1.59 16.62
N ILE A 14 1.21 1.97 15.54
CA ILE A 14 0.22 3.05 15.56
C ILE A 14 -0.86 2.80 16.61
N LEU A 15 -1.40 1.58 16.65
CA LEU A 15 -2.46 1.22 17.61
C LEU A 15 -2.00 1.22 19.06
N MET A 16 -0.73 0.91 19.30
CA MET A 16 -0.17 0.86 20.66
C MET A 16 0.24 2.24 21.16
N GLU A 17 0.91 3.03 20.33
CA GLU A 17 1.48 4.32 20.74
C GLU A 17 0.45 5.46 20.70
N LEU A 18 -0.53 5.39 19.79
CA LEU A 18 -1.55 6.42 19.64
C LEU A 18 -2.91 6.01 20.22
N LYS A 19 -2.92 5.08 21.19
CA LYS A 19 -4.14 4.53 21.79
C LYS A 19 -5.12 5.59 22.31
N ASP A 20 -4.62 6.73 22.79
CA ASP A 20 -5.44 7.81 23.35
C ASP A 20 -6.29 8.52 22.27
N CYS A 21 -5.87 8.45 21.02
CA CYS A 21 -6.60 8.99 19.86
C CYS A 21 -7.58 7.96 19.24
N HIS A 22 -7.60 6.72 19.72
CA HIS A 22 -8.39 5.62 19.17
C HIS A 22 -8.16 5.45 17.65
N PRO A 23 -6.89 5.26 17.21
CA PRO A 23 -6.55 5.26 15.79
C PRO A 23 -7.20 4.09 15.04
N ARG A 24 -7.47 4.32 13.76
CA ARG A 24 -7.95 3.31 12.81
C ARG A 24 -6.92 3.12 11.73
N VAL A 25 -6.51 1.90 11.48
CA VAL A 25 -5.57 1.58 10.42
C VAL A 25 -6.31 0.92 9.25
N VAL A 26 -6.29 1.56 8.10
CA VAL A 26 -6.82 1.03 6.85
C VAL A 26 -5.67 0.60 5.96
N ILE A 27 -5.55 -0.69 5.69
CA ILE A 27 -4.52 -1.23 4.80
C ILE A 27 -5.14 -1.43 3.41
N VAL A 28 -4.58 -0.74 2.43
CA VAL A 28 -5.06 -0.76 1.05
C VAL A 28 -4.07 -1.51 0.18
N THR A 29 -4.55 -2.59 -0.46
CA THR A 29 -3.77 -3.42 -1.37
C THR A 29 -4.32 -3.35 -2.79
N ASP A 30 -3.48 -3.67 -3.77
CA ASP A 30 -3.89 -3.76 -5.17
C ASP A 30 -4.47 -5.15 -5.53
N ARG A 31 -4.05 -6.20 -4.81
CA ARG A 31 -4.37 -7.59 -5.14
C ARG A 31 -5.02 -8.33 -3.97
N LYS A 32 -5.94 -9.24 -4.32
CA LYS A 32 -6.64 -10.09 -3.34
C LYS A 32 -5.71 -11.04 -2.59
N GLU A 33 -4.69 -11.55 -3.29
CA GLU A 33 -3.70 -12.47 -2.73
C GLU A 33 -2.88 -11.79 -1.62
N LEU A 34 -2.53 -10.52 -1.83
CA LEU A 34 -1.80 -9.74 -0.85
C LEU A 34 -2.64 -9.39 0.37
N ASP A 35 -3.92 -9.10 0.16
CA ASP A 35 -4.90 -8.90 1.25
C ASP A 35 -4.99 -10.15 2.14
N ALA A 36 -5.03 -11.35 1.54
CA ALA A 36 -5.02 -12.61 2.28
C ALA A 36 -3.69 -12.85 3.03
N GLN A 37 -2.54 -12.52 2.41
CA GLN A 37 -1.23 -12.64 3.04
C GLN A 37 -1.09 -11.69 4.24
N ILE A 38 -1.58 -10.46 4.14
CA ILE A 38 -1.58 -9.49 5.23
C ILE A 38 -2.45 -10.01 6.37
N ALA A 39 -3.66 -10.51 6.08
CA ALA A 39 -4.54 -11.09 7.09
C ALA A 39 -3.88 -12.27 7.82
N ALA A 40 -3.20 -13.16 7.10
CA ALA A 40 -2.43 -14.27 7.69
C ALA A 40 -1.28 -13.77 8.58
N THR A 41 -0.59 -12.69 8.17
CA THR A 41 0.48 -12.09 8.98
C THR A 41 -0.07 -11.52 10.28
N PHE A 42 -1.26 -10.91 10.26
CA PHE A 42 -1.93 -10.41 11.47
C PHE A 42 -2.33 -11.52 12.44
N ALA A 43 -2.61 -12.74 11.97
CA ALA A 43 -2.99 -13.86 12.83
C ALA A 43 -1.95 -14.14 13.93
N HIS A 44 -0.68 -13.81 13.69
CA HIS A 44 0.40 -13.93 14.67
C HIS A 44 0.51 -12.74 15.65
N THR A 45 -0.32 -11.71 15.51
CA THR A 45 -0.21 -10.45 16.28
C THR A 45 -1.31 -10.22 17.30
N ARG A 46 -2.24 -11.14 17.48
CA ARG A 46 -3.48 -10.97 18.28
C ARG A 46 -4.43 -9.88 17.76
N LEU A 47 -4.15 -9.30 16.59
CA LEU A 47 -5.04 -8.36 15.91
C LEU A 47 -5.74 -9.09 14.78
N THR A 48 -7.07 -9.01 14.74
CA THR A 48 -7.85 -9.60 13.65
C THR A 48 -8.35 -8.46 12.76
N PRO A 49 -7.79 -8.28 11.56
CA PRO A 49 -8.24 -7.24 10.66
C PRO A 49 -9.64 -7.56 10.13
N ALA A 50 -10.50 -6.54 10.10
CA ALA A 50 -11.79 -6.65 9.43
C ALA A 50 -11.61 -6.42 7.92
N ARG A 51 -12.15 -7.30 7.10
CA ARG A 51 -12.05 -7.20 5.65
C ARG A 51 -13.24 -6.46 5.06
N ALA A 52 -12.98 -5.36 4.37
CA ALA A 52 -14.01 -4.64 3.64
C ALA A 52 -14.45 -5.42 2.39
N THR A 53 -15.72 -5.76 2.30
CA THR A 53 -16.31 -6.48 1.16
C THR A 53 -16.76 -5.55 0.05
N SER A 54 -17.11 -4.31 0.40
CA SER A 54 -17.53 -3.24 -0.53
C SER A 54 -17.04 -1.88 -0.03
N GLY A 55 -17.17 -0.85 -0.86
CA GLY A 55 -16.86 0.52 -0.44
C GLY A 55 -17.74 1.00 0.71
N ARG A 56 -19.04 0.72 0.67
CA ARG A 56 -19.96 1.03 1.79
C ARG A 56 -19.52 0.33 3.08
N HIS A 57 -19.23 -0.95 3.01
CA HIS A 57 -18.76 -1.72 4.17
C HIS A 57 -17.44 -1.19 4.74
N LEU A 58 -16.52 -0.70 3.86
CA LEU A 58 -15.30 -0.04 4.31
C LEU A 58 -15.61 1.17 5.21
N VAL A 59 -16.49 2.05 4.77
CA VAL A 59 -16.87 3.25 5.53
C VAL A 59 -17.63 2.89 6.80
N GLU A 60 -18.51 1.91 6.74
CA GLU A 60 -19.22 1.38 7.92
C GLU A 60 -18.24 0.83 8.97
N LEU A 61 -17.24 0.05 8.55
CA LEU A 61 -16.20 -0.46 9.45
C LEU A 61 -15.40 0.65 10.10
N VAL A 62 -15.00 1.67 9.31
CA VAL A 62 -14.25 2.81 9.84
C VAL A 62 -15.11 3.63 10.82
N ASN A 63 -16.39 3.83 10.54
CA ASN A 63 -17.29 4.63 11.37
C ASN A 63 -17.77 3.90 12.62
N SER A 64 -17.94 2.58 12.55
CA SER A 64 -18.56 1.79 13.63
C SER A 64 -17.67 1.52 14.84
N ALA A 65 -16.41 1.90 14.79
CA ALA A 65 -15.42 1.61 15.83
C ALA A 65 -15.24 0.11 16.18
N ARG A 66 -15.72 -0.79 15.31
CA ARG A 66 -15.70 -2.24 15.57
C ARG A 66 -14.39 -2.92 15.23
N ALA A 67 -13.54 -2.27 14.46
CA ALA A 67 -12.26 -2.84 14.05
C ALA A 67 -11.17 -1.76 14.07
N ASP A 68 -10.06 -2.08 14.72
CA ASP A 68 -8.89 -1.21 14.78
C ASP A 68 -8.08 -1.27 13.48
N VAL A 69 -8.06 -2.45 12.85
CA VAL A 69 -7.42 -2.69 11.55
C VAL A 69 -8.45 -3.14 10.53
N ILE A 70 -8.44 -2.50 9.38
CA ILE A 70 -9.33 -2.80 8.26
C ILE A 70 -8.49 -3.05 7.03
N THR A 71 -8.73 -4.15 6.31
CA THR A 71 -8.12 -4.40 5.00
C THR A 71 -9.10 -4.13 3.88
N SER A 72 -8.62 -3.54 2.80
CA SER A 72 -9.42 -3.22 1.61
C SER A 72 -8.59 -3.30 0.34
N ILE A 73 -9.23 -3.70 -0.75
CA ILE A 73 -8.64 -3.61 -2.08
C ILE A 73 -8.96 -2.23 -2.65
N ILE A 74 -7.98 -1.63 -3.32
CA ILE A 74 -8.06 -0.26 -3.85
C ILE A 74 -9.32 0.01 -4.69
N ASN A 75 -9.81 -0.97 -5.44
CA ASN A 75 -10.99 -0.85 -6.28
C ASN A 75 -12.29 -0.59 -5.50
N LYS A 76 -12.32 -0.85 -4.19
CA LYS A 76 -13.50 -0.58 -3.36
C LYS A 76 -13.79 0.92 -3.21
N PHE A 77 -12.77 1.75 -3.33
CA PHE A 77 -12.93 3.21 -3.28
C PHE A 77 -13.69 3.78 -4.49
N ASN A 78 -13.77 3.06 -5.62
CA ASN A 78 -14.54 3.49 -6.79
C ASN A 78 -16.04 3.60 -6.52
N THR A 79 -16.56 2.78 -5.64
CA THR A 79 -17.99 2.73 -5.31
C THR A 79 -18.37 3.72 -4.21
N VAL A 80 -17.42 4.11 -3.35
CA VAL A 80 -17.66 5.03 -2.23
C VAL A 80 -17.78 6.48 -2.72
N GLU A 81 -16.97 6.88 -3.70
CA GLU A 81 -17.00 8.23 -4.26
C GLU A 81 -18.39 8.63 -4.77
N ARG A 82 -19.13 7.66 -5.33
CA ARG A 82 -20.49 7.89 -5.84
C ARG A 82 -21.55 8.08 -4.75
N GLN A 83 -21.21 7.80 -3.49
CA GLN A 83 -22.16 7.79 -2.38
C GLN A 83 -21.97 8.99 -1.42
N GLU A 84 -21.07 9.93 -1.75
CA GLU A 84 -20.75 11.12 -0.93
C GLU A 84 -20.42 10.85 0.55
N VAL A 85 -20.04 9.60 0.88
CA VAL A 85 -19.74 9.22 2.25
C VAL A 85 -18.31 9.62 2.58
N LYS A 86 -18.14 10.53 3.56
CA LYS A 86 -16.84 11.02 4.00
C LYS A 86 -16.66 10.78 5.50
N ASN A 87 -15.42 10.47 5.89
CA ASN A 87 -15.03 10.49 7.29
C ASN A 87 -13.86 11.46 7.46
N PRO A 88 -14.08 12.64 8.08
CA PRO A 88 -13.07 13.68 8.24
C PRO A 88 -12.15 13.48 9.46
N SER A 89 -12.20 12.31 10.14
CA SER A 89 -11.34 12.06 11.29
C SER A 89 -9.86 12.17 10.91
N ARG A 90 -9.06 12.68 11.84
CA ARG A 90 -7.59 12.72 11.76
C ARG A 90 -6.93 11.46 12.31
N ASP A 91 -7.70 10.60 12.97
CA ASP A 91 -7.22 9.40 13.64
C ASP A 91 -7.26 8.17 12.71
N ILE A 92 -7.37 8.41 11.40
CA ILE A 92 -7.34 7.39 10.37
C ILE A 92 -5.96 7.37 9.71
N PHE A 93 -5.34 6.20 9.69
CA PHE A 93 -4.05 5.94 9.06
C PHE A 93 -4.27 4.98 7.88
N VAL A 94 -3.93 5.43 6.68
CA VAL A 94 -4.10 4.65 5.45
C VAL A 94 -2.74 4.18 4.97
N LEU A 95 -2.47 2.90 5.15
CA LEU A 95 -1.24 2.24 4.68
C LEU A 95 -1.50 1.65 3.30
N VAL A 96 -0.72 2.09 2.33
CA VAL A 96 -0.97 1.78 0.93
C VAL A 96 0.18 1.00 0.33
N ASP A 97 -0.10 -0.21 -0.16
CA ASP A 97 0.90 -1.01 -0.88
C ASP A 97 0.94 -0.66 -2.37
N GLU A 98 2.14 -0.83 -2.96
CA GLU A 98 2.43 -0.56 -4.38
C GLU A 98 1.99 0.83 -4.85
N SER A 99 2.24 1.85 -4.03
CA SER A 99 1.83 3.25 -4.22
C SER A 99 2.34 3.92 -5.52
N HIS A 100 3.21 3.25 -6.28
CA HIS A 100 3.85 3.76 -7.50
C HIS A 100 3.06 3.48 -8.80
N ARG A 101 2.06 2.58 -8.79
CA ARG A 101 1.37 2.16 -10.03
C ARG A 101 0.63 3.31 -10.72
N SER A 102 0.58 3.29 -12.05
CA SER A 102 0.06 4.36 -12.91
C SER A 102 -1.40 4.75 -12.62
N ASN A 103 -2.25 3.79 -12.28
CA ASN A 103 -3.65 4.05 -11.93
C ASN A 103 -3.84 4.63 -10.52
N TYR A 104 -2.74 4.76 -9.76
CA TYR A 104 -2.78 5.20 -8.37
C TYR A 104 -3.20 6.67 -8.24
N GLY A 105 -3.00 7.49 -9.28
CA GLY A 105 -3.36 8.91 -9.26
C GLY A 105 -4.82 9.17 -8.98
N LEU A 106 -5.66 8.55 -9.75
CA LEU A 106 -7.12 8.67 -9.62
C LEU A 106 -7.60 8.03 -8.31
N MET A 107 -7.01 6.87 -7.94
CA MET A 107 -7.37 6.17 -6.72
C MET A 107 -6.95 6.92 -5.45
N ALA A 108 -5.79 7.58 -5.46
CA ALA A 108 -5.35 8.43 -4.36
C ALA A 108 -6.33 9.61 -4.15
N THR A 109 -6.82 10.21 -5.24
CA THR A 109 -7.84 11.27 -5.16
C THR A 109 -9.12 10.75 -4.53
N ARG A 110 -9.57 9.56 -4.94
CA ARG A 110 -10.78 8.93 -4.38
C ARG A 110 -10.63 8.54 -2.90
N MET A 111 -9.49 7.99 -2.52
CA MET A 111 -9.21 7.72 -1.10
C MET A 111 -9.26 9.01 -0.27
N ARG A 112 -8.70 10.12 -0.79
CA ARG A 112 -8.73 11.41 -0.10
C ARG A 112 -10.11 12.05 -0.10
N SER A 113 -10.98 11.77 -1.06
CA SER A 113 -12.36 12.21 -1.00
C SER A 113 -13.15 11.52 0.11
N VAL A 114 -12.79 10.27 0.42
CA VAL A 114 -13.41 9.49 1.51
C VAL A 114 -12.83 9.84 2.87
N PHE A 115 -11.49 9.92 2.96
CA PHE A 115 -10.74 10.19 4.20
C PHE A 115 -9.85 11.44 4.02
N PRO A 116 -10.44 12.66 3.99
CA PRO A 116 -9.71 13.87 3.61
C PRO A 116 -8.59 14.25 4.57
N ASN A 117 -8.72 13.93 5.85
CA ASN A 117 -7.78 14.30 6.91
C ASN A 117 -6.92 13.12 7.40
N ALA A 118 -7.03 11.95 6.77
CA ALA A 118 -6.25 10.77 7.15
C ALA A 118 -4.75 10.94 6.87
N CYS A 119 -3.93 10.27 7.66
CA CYS A 119 -2.51 10.12 7.40
C CYS A 119 -2.27 9.01 6.37
N TYR A 120 -1.65 9.34 5.24
CA TYR A 120 -1.37 8.39 4.15
C TYR A 120 0.10 8.00 4.14
N ILE A 121 0.39 6.71 4.22
CA ILE A 121 1.73 6.14 4.20
C ILE A 121 1.83 5.13 3.05
N GLY A 122 2.67 5.44 2.06
CA GLY A 122 2.88 4.59 0.89
C GLY A 122 4.05 3.62 1.05
N PHE A 123 3.87 2.39 0.62
CA PHE A 123 4.89 1.36 0.52
C PHE A 123 5.10 1.00 -0.94
N THR A 124 6.36 0.90 -1.38
CA THR A 124 6.67 0.47 -2.74
C THR A 124 8.03 -0.21 -2.81
N GLY A 125 8.13 -1.25 -3.63
CA GLY A 125 9.41 -1.92 -3.92
C GLY A 125 10.17 -1.29 -5.10
N THR A 126 9.49 -0.47 -5.90
CA THR A 126 10.06 0.15 -7.11
C THR A 126 9.61 1.60 -7.22
N PRO A 127 10.24 2.52 -6.49
CA PRO A 127 9.98 3.93 -6.71
C PRO A 127 10.45 4.30 -8.13
N LEU A 128 9.52 4.65 -9.01
CA LEU A 128 9.86 5.10 -10.37
C LEU A 128 10.47 6.49 -10.29
N MET A 129 11.72 6.64 -10.69
CA MET A 129 12.47 7.91 -10.62
C MET A 129 11.74 9.08 -11.30
N LYS A 130 11.03 8.83 -12.43
CA LYS A 130 10.24 9.87 -13.12
C LYS A 130 8.92 10.21 -12.42
N SER A 131 8.39 9.32 -11.56
CA SER A 131 7.14 9.54 -10.80
C SER A 131 7.39 9.93 -9.33
N GLU A 132 8.64 10.05 -8.89
CA GLU A 132 8.97 10.43 -7.51
C GLU A 132 8.30 11.75 -7.11
N LYS A 133 8.34 12.78 -7.98
CA LYS A 133 7.66 14.05 -7.73
C LYS A 133 6.16 13.87 -7.50
N ASN A 134 5.51 13.00 -8.26
CA ASN A 134 4.08 12.71 -8.11
C ASN A 134 3.78 11.88 -6.86
N THR A 135 4.65 10.95 -6.50
CA THR A 135 4.51 10.12 -5.29
C THR A 135 4.75 10.95 -4.04
N MET A 136 5.79 11.80 -4.03
CA MET A 136 6.07 12.72 -2.92
C MET A 136 4.95 13.76 -2.74
N ALA A 137 4.37 14.28 -3.81
CA ALA A 137 3.23 15.19 -3.73
C ALA A 137 1.99 14.55 -3.09
N ARG A 138 1.87 13.22 -3.16
CA ARG A 138 0.72 12.47 -2.66
C ARG A 138 0.91 11.91 -1.26
N PHE A 139 2.11 11.38 -0.96
CA PHE A 139 2.40 10.70 0.31
C PHE A 139 3.36 11.49 1.20
N GLY A 140 3.89 12.62 0.73
CA GLY A 140 4.90 13.37 1.46
C GLY A 140 6.32 12.88 1.18
N ARG A 141 7.24 13.21 2.11
CA ARG A 141 8.65 12.86 1.98
C ARG A 141 8.90 11.37 2.13
N LEU A 142 10.00 10.90 1.52
CA LEU A 142 10.52 9.56 1.77
C LEU A 142 10.91 9.44 3.24
N ILE A 143 10.29 8.47 3.94
CA ILE A 143 10.54 8.22 5.36
C ILE A 143 11.73 7.28 5.53
N HIS A 144 11.75 6.18 4.75
CA HIS A 144 12.78 5.15 4.84
C HIS A 144 13.00 4.49 3.48
N LYS A 145 14.24 4.09 3.21
CA LYS A 145 14.65 3.37 2.00
C LYS A 145 15.55 2.21 2.42
N TYR A 146 15.22 1.01 1.95
CA TYR A 146 16.02 -0.19 2.09
C TYR A 146 16.33 -0.73 0.69
N THR A 147 17.55 -0.61 0.26
CA THR A 147 17.98 -0.94 -1.10
C THR A 147 18.42 -2.40 -1.22
N ILE A 148 18.59 -2.89 -2.46
CA ILE A 148 19.20 -4.21 -2.71
C ILE A 148 20.62 -4.25 -2.11
N ARG A 149 21.35 -3.14 -2.17
CA ARG A 149 22.68 -3.03 -1.59
C ARG A 149 22.64 -3.23 -0.07
N ASP A 150 21.74 -2.53 0.63
CA ASP A 150 21.57 -2.68 2.08
C ASP A 150 21.22 -4.15 2.42
N GLY A 151 20.35 -4.78 1.61
CA GLY A 151 19.97 -6.18 1.80
C GLY A 151 21.10 -7.19 1.57
N VAL A 152 22.05 -6.88 0.68
CA VAL A 152 23.26 -7.68 0.47
C VAL A 152 24.24 -7.49 1.63
N GLU A 153 24.43 -6.24 2.08
CA GLU A 153 25.30 -5.90 3.21
C GLU A 153 24.80 -6.57 4.50
N ASP A 154 23.48 -6.63 4.72
CA ASP A 154 22.84 -7.30 5.86
C ASP A 154 22.78 -8.84 5.72
N GLY A 155 23.23 -9.41 4.60
CA GLY A 155 23.12 -10.84 4.31
C GLY A 155 21.69 -11.36 4.09
N ALA A 156 20.73 -10.46 3.91
CA ALA A 156 19.32 -10.80 3.65
C ALA A 156 19.04 -11.13 2.18
N ILE A 157 19.93 -10.73 1.27
CA ILE A 157 19.82 -10.94 -0.18
C ILE A 157 21.18 -11.44 -0.72
N VAL A 158 21.14 -12.39 -1.63
CA VAL A 158 22.34 -12.85 -2.35
C VAL A 158 22.78 -11.77 -3.35
N PRO A 159 24.08 -11.49 -3.50
CA PRO A 159 24.57 -10.56 -4.49
C PRO A 159 24.11 -10.91 -5.90
N LEU A 160 23.64 -9.88 -6.64
CA LEU A 160 23.27 -10.05 -8.04
C LEU A 160 24.52 -9.94 -8.93
N ILE A 161 24.78 -10.98 -9.68
CA ILE A 161 25.84 -11.00 -10.69
C ILE A 161 25.18 -10.79 -12.05
N TYR A 162 25.55 -9.71 -12.75
CA TYR A 162 25.05 -9.43 -14.09
C TYR A 162 26.04 -9.92 -15.11
N GLU A 163 25.61 -10.82 -16.02
CA GLU A 163 26.36 -11.23 -17.18
C GLU A 163 25.69 -10.65 -18.43
N GLY A 164 26.37 -9.72 -19.10
CA GLY A 164 25.90 -9.19 -20.38
C GLY A 164 26.23 -10.17 -21.50
N ARG A 165 25.22 -10.67 -22.18
CA ARG A 165 25.38 -11.51 -23.37
C ARG A 165 24.89 -10.74 -24.60
N PHE A 166 25.73 -10.66 -25.63
CA PHE A 166 25.30 -10.17 -26.93
C PHE A 166 24.49 -11.28 -27.61
N VAL A 167 23.28 -10.97 -27.98
CA VAL A 167 22.46 -11.83 -28.83
C VAL A 167 22.48 -11.21 -30.22
N GLU A 168 23.09 -11.90 -31.19
CA GLU A 168 22.93 -11.52 -32.60
C GLU A 168 21.50 -11.83 -33.02
N GLN A 169 20.67 -10.81 -33.15
CA GLN A 169 19.37 -10.93 -33.78
C GLN A 169 19.57 -10.76 -35.31
N LYS A 170 19.38 -11.85 -36.05
CA LYS A 170 19.17 -11.77 -37.50
C LYS A 170 17.70 -11.42 -37.73
N VAL A 171 17.45 -10.20 -38.14
CA VAL A 171 16.13 -9.78 -38.60
C VAL A 171 16.00 -10.27 -40.02
N ASP A 172 14.99 -11.08 -40.30
CA ASP A 172 14.64 -11.51 -41.65
C ASP A 172 13.85 -10.37 -42.30
N GLU A 173 14.55 -9.58 -43.13
CA GLU A 173 13.98 -8.37 -43.77
C GLU A 173 12.89 -8.70 -44.82
N GLU A 174 12.74 -9.96 -45.23
CA GLU A 174 11.76 -10.38 -46.23
C GLU A 174 10.34 -10.58 -45.67
N ASN A 175 10.12 -10.54 -44.37
CA ASN A 175 8.83 -10.77 -43.71
C ASN A 175 8.35 -9.59 -42.84
N ILE A 176 8.74 -8.38 -43.16
CA ILE A 176 8.19 -7.17 -42.54
C ILE A 176 7.09 -6.61 -43.46
N ASP A 177 5.82 -7.03 -43.23
CA ASP A 177 4.62 -6.38 -43.72
C ASP A 177 4.11 -5.33 -42.74
#